data_2f79a98ead8f8646bcee9ff869ff3ac3
#
_entry.id   2f79a98ead8f8646bcee9ff869ff3ac3
#
_cell.length_a   1.000
_cell.length_b   1.000
_cell.length_c   1.000
_cell.angle_alpha   90.00
_cell.angle_beta   90.00
_cell.angle_gamma   90.00
#
_symmetry.space_group_name_H-M   'P 1'
#
loop_
_entity.id
_entity.type
_entity.pdbx_description
1 polymer ?
#
loop_
_entity_poly.entity_id
_entity_poly.type
_entity_poly.pdbx_seq_one_letter_code
_entity_poly.pdbx_strand_id
1 'polypeptide(L)'
;MTNERFQELVKELRDKSMDTMLKKNANYADEDRLHNFKVGAAITGGTPAQAALGYMAKHLASLQDKVRKNDFHDREDLLEKCQDIINYVVFIWCCGNEELEKYTQGCGAVGYPGMFIQKRVEDLTSTSTEMPTRTPDDCIHVSARN
;
A
#
# COMPACT_ATOMS: atom_id res chain seq x y z
N MET A 1 -12.89 24.17 -5.18
CA MET A 1 -13.40 23.52 -3.95
C MET A 1 -12.80 24.24 -2.76
N THR A 2 -13.60 24.63 -1.76
CA THR A 2 -13.10 25.22 -0.52
C THR A 2 -12.51 24.14 0.39
N ASN A 3 -11.70 24.54 1.39
CA ASN A 3 -11.10 23.59 2.34
C ASN A 3 -12.15 22.92 3.21
N GLU A 4 -13.18 23.67 3.64
CA GLU A 4 -14.31 23.17 4.42
C GLU A 4 -15.06 22.07 3.63
N ARG A 5 -15.34 22.33 2.34
CA ARG A 5 -16.02 21.34 1.49
C ARG A 5 -15.17 20.09 1.27
N PHE A 6 -13.86 20.22 1.13
CA PHE A 6 -12.97 19.08 1.05
C PHE A 6 -13.03 18.23 2.32
N GLN A 7 -12.98 18.87 3.50
CA GLN A 7 -13.05 18.15 4.79
C GLN A 7 -14.39 17.42 4.97
N GLU A 8 -15.51 18.03 4.58
CA GLU A 8 -16.82 17.37 4.59
C GLU A 8 -16.83 16.08 3.75
N LEU A 9 -16.31 16.15 2.51
CA LEU A 9 -16.27 15.01 1.60
C LEU A 9 -15.36 13.89 2.12
N VAL A 10 -14.21 14.24 2.70
CA VAL A 10 -13.30 13.27 3.33
C VAL A 10 -13.97 12.58 4.52
N LYS A 11 -14.65 13.36 5.37
CA LYS A 11 -15.39 12.81 6.51
C LYS A 11 -16.50 11.88 6.06
N GLU A 12 -17.30 12.29 5.08
CA GLU A 12 -18.38 11.46 4.53
C GLU A 12 -17.86 10.13 3.99
N LEU A 13 -16.81 10.16 3.16
CA LEU A 13 -16.22 8.97 2.57
C LEU A 13 -15.67 8.03 3.64
N ARG A 14 -14.97 8.56 4.65
CA ARG A 14 -14.46 7.81 5.79
C ARG A 14 -15.60 7.13 6.57
N ASP A 15 -16.59 7.89 6.98
CA ASP A 15 -17.66 7.41 7.85
C ASP A 15 -18.50 6.33 7.14
N LYS A 16 -18.83 6.53 5.87
CA LYS A 16 -19.55 5.54 5.06
C LYS A 16 -18.71 4.28 4.80
N SER A 17 -17.39 4.41 4.57
CA SER A 17 -16.50 3.25 4.40
C SER A 17 -16.43 2.41 5.68
N MET A 18 -16.27 3.04 6.83
CA MET A 18 -16.26 2.36 8.12
C MET A 18 -17.58 1.67 8.42
N ASP A 19 -18.71 2.36 8.22
CA ASP A 19 -20.04 1.78 8.40
C ASP A 19 -20.27 0.54 7.55
N THR A 20 -19.91 0.60 6.26
CA THR A 20 -20.05 -0.53 5.33
C THR A 20 -19.21 -1.70 5.77
N MET A 21 -17.97 -1.44 6.17
CA MET A 21 -17.03 -2.46 6.63
C MET A 21 -17.53 -3.14 7.91
N LEU A 22 -18.04 -2.36 8.88
CA LEU A 22 -18.54 -2.89 10.14
C LEU A 22 -19.87 -3.65 9.94
N LYS A 23 -20.78 -3.17 9.10
CA LYS A 23 -22.08 -3.82 8.83
C LYS A 23 -21.93 -5.14 8.06
N LYS A 24 -21.12 -5.16 7.00
CA LYS A 24 -20.83 -6.41 6.28
C LYS A 24 -20.18 -7.46 7.18
N ASN A 25 -19.46 -7.02 8.18
CA ASN A 25 -18.83 -7.88 9.17
C ASN A 25 -19.80 -8.62 10.11
N ALA A 26 -20.93 -8.02 10.44
CA ALA A 26 -21.96 -8.66 11.28
C ALA A 26 -22.63 -9.84 10.58
N ASN A 27 -22.64 -9.85 9.23
CA ASN A 27 -23.24 -10.91 8.41
C ASN A 27 -22.27 -12.06 8.09
N TYR A 28 -20.96 -11.86 8.22
CA TYR A 28 -19.92 -12.87 8.06
C TYR A 28 -19.37 -13.24 9.44
N ALA A 29 -20.24 -13.86 10.28
CA ALA A 29 -20.01 -14.10 11.70
C ALA A 29 -18.96 -15.18 12.01
N ASP A 30 -18.05 -15.51 11.09
CA ASP A 30 -16.87 -16.29 11.39
C ASP A 30 -15.86 -15.43 12.17
N GLU A 31 -15.18 -16.02 13.13
CA GLU A 31 -14.20 -15.37 14.00
C GLU A 31 -13.04 -14.74 13.20
N ASP A 32 -12.78 -15.23 11.97
CA ASP A 32 -11.68 -14.77 11.12
C ASP A 32 -12.17 -13.86 9.99
N ARG A 33 -11.95 -12.57 10.16
CA ARG A 33 -12.28 -11.50 9.21
C ARG A 33 -11.58 -11.60 7.86
N LEU A 34 -10.43 -12.27 7.83
CA LEU A 34 -9.60 -12.42 6.66
C LEU A 34 -9.79 -13.78 5.97
N HIS A 35 -10.75 -14.59 6.46
CA HIS A 35 -11.00 -15.96 5.96
C HIS A 35 -11.09 -16.03 4.44
N ASN A 36 -11.90 -15.17 3.80
CA ASN A 36 -12.08 -15.18 2.36
C ASN A 36 -10.78 -14.92 1.58
N PHE A 37 -9.90 -14.07 2.12
CA PHE A 37 -8.60 -13.81 1.51
C PHE A 37 -7.62 -14.95 1.74
N LYS A 38 -7.69 -15.64 2.88
CA LYS A 38 -6.91 -16.86 3.16
C LYS A 38 -7.32 -18.01 2.23
N VAL A 39 -8.62 -18.20 2.01
CA VAL A 39 -9.13 -19.17 1.04
C VAL A 39 -8.69 -18.79 -0.38
N GLY A 40 -8.83 -17.53 -0.79
CA GLY A 40 -8.37 -17.06 -2.09
C GLY A 40 -6.86 -17.26 -2.29
N ALA A 41 -6.06 -17.00 -1.27
CA ALA A 41 -4.63 -17.27 -1.28
C ALA A 41 -4.30 -18.76 -1.45
N ALA A 42 -5.02 -19.63 -0.74
CA ALA A 42 -4.84 -21.08 -0.84
C ALA A 42 -5.17 -21.61 -2.26
N ILE A 43 -6.22 -21.07 -2.90
CA ILE A 43 -6.62 -21.45 -4.27
C ILE A 43 -5.58 -20.98 -5.30
N THR A 44 -5.02 -19.78 -5.13
CA THR A 44 -4.12 -19.16 -6.12
C THR A 44 -2.64 -19.44 -5.87
N GLY A 45 -2.30 -20.01 -4.73
CA GLY A 45 -0.89 -20.22 -4.29
C GLY A 45 -0.19 -18.91 -3.89
N GLY A 46 -0.96 -17.85 -3.62
CA GLY A 46 -0.44 -16.53 -3.22
C GLY A 46 -0.55 -16.26 -1.72
N THR A 47 -0.52 -14.98 -1.36
CA THR A 47 -0.76 -14.50 0.01
C THR A 47 -2.16 -13.92 0.16
N PRO A 48 -2.73 -13.83 1.40
CA PRO A 48 -4.01 -13.17 1.63
C PRO A 48 -4.06 -11.71 1.12
N ALA A 49 -2.97 -10.97 1.25
CA ALA A 49 -2.85 -9.61 0.71
C ALA A 49 -2.92 -9.59 -0.83
N GLN A 50 -2.30 -10.56 -1.51
CA GLN A 50 -2.40 -10.72 -2.97
C GLN A 50 -3.84 -11.07 -3.41
N ALA A 51 -4.53 -11.93 -2.66
CA ALA A 51 -5.93 -12.24 -2.92
C ALA A 51 -6.82 -11.00 -2.76
N ALA A 52 -6.63 -10.21 -1.68
CA ALA A 52 -7.34 -8.97 -1.46
C ALA A 52 -7.09 -7.95 -2.59
N LEU A 53 -5.85 -7.81 -3.04
CA LEU A 53 -5.48 -6.97 -4.18
C LEU A 53 -6.16 -7.43 -5.48
N GLY A 54 -6.20 -8.74 -5.73
CA GLY A 54 -6.91 -9.31 -6.87
C GLY A 54 -8.42 -9.00 -6.85
N TYR A 55 -9.06 -9.09 -5.69
CA TYR A 55 -10.48 -8.73 -5.55
C TYR A 55 -10.72 -7.23 -5.72
N MET A 56 -9.77 -6.37 -5.32
CA MET A 56 -9.84 -4.93 -5.53
C MET A 56 -9.78 -4.55 -7.01
N ALA A 57 -9.12 -5.35 -7.85
CA ALA A 57 -8.85 -5.01 -9.25
C ALA A 57 -10.11 -4.65 -10.05
N LYS A 58 -11.23 -5.34 -9.83
CA LYS A 58 -12.52 -5.04 -10.50
C LYS A 58 -13.06 -3.66 -10.14
N HIS A 59 -12.88 -3.22 -8.89
CA HIS A 59 -13.33 -1.91 -8.41
C HIS A 59 -12.44 -0.80 -8.98
N LEU A 60 -11.12 -1.04 -9.04
CA LEU A 60 -10.18 -0.15 -9.71
C LEU A 60 -10.51 0.01 -11.20
N ALA A 61 -10.79 -1.08 -11.92
CA ALA A 61 -11.17 -1.04 -13.32
C ALA A 61 -12.47 -0.22 -13.52
N SER A 62 -13.47 -0.45 -12.66
CA SER A 62 -14.74 0.30 -12.71
C SER A 62 -14.54 1.79 -12.46
N LEU A 63 -13.72 2.16 -11.46
CA LEU A 63 -13.40 3.56 -11.19
C LEU A 63 -12.60 4.18 -12.33
N GLN A 64 -11.62 3.46 -12.88
CA GLN A 64 -10.83 3.91 -14.02
C GLN A 64 -11.70 4.20 -15.25
N ASP A 65 -12.70 3.35 -15.51
CA ASP A 65 -13.64 3.56 -16.61
C ASP A 65 -14.48 4.82 -16.42
N LYS A 66 -14.97 5.09 -15.19
CA LYS A 66 -15.68 6.33 -14.87
C LYS A 66 -14.80 7.58 -15.10
N VAL A 67 -13.57 7.54 -14.60
CA VAL A 67 -12.61 8.65 -14.77
C VAL A 67 -12.32 8.90 -16.26
N ARG A 68 -12.05 7.82 -17.03
CA ARG A 68 -11.77 7.92 -18.46
C ARG A 68 -12.92 8.48 -19.28
N LYS A 69 -14.16 8.14 -18.91
CA LYS A 69 -15.37 8.60 -19.58
C LYS A 69 -15.86 9.97 -19.04
N ASN A 70 -15.21 10.50 -18.00
CA ASN A 70 -15.68 11.68 -17.24
C ASN A 70 -17.13 11.53 -16.75
N ASP A 71 -17.50 10.31 -16.35
CA ASP A 71 -18.84 9.94 -15.90
C ASP A 71 -18.96 10.10 -14.38
N PHE A 72 -19.26 11.32 -13.94
CA PHE A 72 -19.46 11.69 -12.55
C PHE A 72 -20.89 12.16 -12.25
N HIS A 73 -21.85 11.72 -13.06
CA HIS A 73 -23.24 12.15 -12.94
C HIS A 73 -23.95 11.50 -11.76
N ASP A 74 -23.56 10.30 -11.38
CA ASP A 74 -24.07 9.59 -10.21
C ASP A 74 -23.07 9.67 -9.05
N ARG A 75 -23.42 10.50 -8.06
CA ARG A 75 -22.58 10.73 -6.89
C ARG A 75 -22.52 9.50 -5.97
N GLU A 76 -23.63 8.81 -5.81
CA GLU A 76 -23.70 7.64 -4.91
C GLU A 76 -22.91 6.47 -5.49
N ASP A 77 -22.99 6.24 -6.80
CA ASP A 77 -22.18 5.21 -7.46
C ASP A 77 -20.66 5.54 -7.40
N LEU A 78 -20.29 6.82 -7.60
CA LEU A 78 -18.89 7.24 -7.41
C LEU A 78 -18.41 6.99 -5.98
N LEU A 79 -19.23 7.35 -4.99
CA LEU A 79 -18.94 7.16 -3.59
C LEU A 79 -18.78 5.66 -3.26
N GLU A 80 -19.67 4.78 -3.76
CA GLU A 80 -19.58 3.33 -3.59
C GLU A 80 -18.28 2.77 -4.15
N LYS A 81 -17.88 3.17 -5.37
CA LYS A 81 -16.60 2.72 -5.96
C LYS A 81 -15.39 3.12 -5.10
N CYS A 82 -15.40 4.36 -4.60
CA CYS A 82 -14.33 4.84 -3.72
C CYS A 82 -14.31 4.09 -2.38
N GLN A 83 -15.48 3.83 -1.79
CA GLN A 83 -15.61 3.05 -0.55
C GLN A 83 -15.08 1.63 -0.70
N ASP A 84 -15.44 0.94 -1.78
CA ASP A 84 -14.98 -0.43 -2.02
C ASP A 84 -13.45 -0.49 -2.09
N ILE A 85 -12.82 0.44 -2.80
CA ILE A 85 -11.36 0.50 -2.89
C ILE A 85 -10.73 0.75 -1.52
N ILE A 86 -11.24 1.70 -0.73
CA ILE A 86 -10.76 1.98 0.62
C ILE A 86 -10.89 0.73 1.51
N ASN A 87 -12.00 0.02 1.44
CA ASN A 87 -12.23 -1.18 2.23
C ASN A 87 -11.19 -2.26 1.87
N TYR A 88 -10.87 -2.46 0.59
CA TYR A 88 -9.83 -3.41 0.20
C TYR A 88 -8.43 -2.96 0.63
N VAL A 89 -8.12 -1.67 0.59
CA VAL A 89 -6.84 -1.15 1.13
C VAL A 89 -6.70 -1.46 2.62
N VAL A 90 -7.78 -1.29 3.40
CA VAL A 90 -7.79 -1.67 4.83
C VAL A 90 -7.59 -3.17 5.00
N PHE A 91 -8.22 -4.03 4.21
CA PHE A 91 -8.01 -5.48 4.28
C PHE A 91 -6.56 -5.88 3.94
N ILE A 92 -5.96 -5.26 2.91
CA ILE A 92 -4.55 -5.49 2.57
C ILE A 92 -3.65 -5.10 3.75
N TRP A 93 -3.92 -3.97 4.39
CA TRP A 93 -3.19 -3.53 5.58
C TRP A 93 -3.35 -4.52 6.75
N CYS A 94 -4.57 -5.03 7.00
CA CYS A 94 -4.82 -6.06 8.01
C CYS A 94 -4.08 -7.37 7.72
N CYS A 95 -4.11 -7.84 6.45
CA CYS A 95 -3.35 -9.03 6.04
C CYS A 95 -1.85 -8.85 6.29
N GLY A 96 -1.30 -7.68 5.96
CA GLY A 96 0.11 -7.36 6.20
C GLY A 96 0.46 -7.35 7.69
N ASN A 97 -0.41 -6.82 8.54
CA ASN A 97 -0.19 -6.82 9.99
C ASN A 97 -0.25 -8.25 10.57
N GLU A 98 -1.20 -9.09 10.14
CA GLU A 98 -1.25 -10.49 10.56
C GLU A 98 0.03 -11.26 10.20
N GLU A 99 0.59 -11.00 9.01
CA GLU A 99 1.88 -11.59 8.62
C GLU A 99 3.05 -11.06 9.49
N LEU A 100 3.10 -9.76 9.76
CA LEU A 100 4.10 -9.16 10.63
C LEU A 100 4.05 -9.75 12.05
N GLU A 101 2.86 -9.98 12.60
CA GLU A 101 2.69 -10.60 13.93
C GLU A 101 3.23 -12.04 13.96
N LYS A 102 3.03 -12.83 12.91
CA LYS A 102 3.60 -14.18 12.80
C LYS A 102 5.14 -14.15 12.81
N TYR A 103 5.75 -13.19 12.11
CA TYR A 103 7.22 -13.03 12.13
C TYR A 103 7.71 -12.64 13.52
N THR A 104 7.00 -11.77 14.24
CA THR A 104 7.43 -11.36 15.60
C THR A 104 7.26 -12.45 16.64
N GLN A 105 6.24 -13.29 16.53
CA GLN A 105 5.99 -14.40 17.46
C GLN A 105 6.88 -15.63 17.17
N GLY A 106 7.28 -15.84 15.89
CA GLY A 106 8.12 -16.95 15.47
C GLY A 106 9.64 -16.72 15.61
N CYS A 107 10.07 -15.48 15.72
CA CYS A 107 11.47 -15.08 15.73
C CYS A 107 11.97 -14.72 17.12
N GLY A 108 12.02 -15.69 17.99
CA GLY A 108 12.84 -15.57 19.21
C GLY A 108 14.35 -15.64 18.92
N ALA A 109 14.89 -15.24 17.76
CA ALA A 109 16.34 -15.07 17.54
C ALA A 109 16.79 -14.85 16.07
N VAL A 110 15.94 -14.57 15.08
CA VAL A 110 16.41 -14.30 13.72
C VAL A 110 15.95 -12.91 13.29
N GLY A 111 16.92 -12.02 13.08
CA GLY A 111 16.70 -10.60 12.78
C GLY A 111 15.76 -10.38 11.59
N TYR A 112 14.89 -9.41 11.71
CA TYR A 112 13.96 -8.93 10.70
C TYR A 112 14.64 -8.67 9.35
N PRO A 113 14.07 -9.12 8.23
CA PRO A 113 14.52 -8.64 6.90
C PRO A 113 14.42 -7.12 6.74
N GLY A 114 13.51 -6.46 7.48
CA GLY A 114 13.38 -5.00 7.52
C GLY A 114 14.51 -4.27 8.24
N MET A 115 15.24 -4.91 9.15
CA MET A 115 16.45 -4.35 9.77
C MET A 115 17.58 -4.09 8.76
N PHE A 116 17.61 -4.88 7.68
CA PHE A 116 18.58 -4.65 6.59
C PHE A 116 18.29 -3.38 5.80
N ILE A 117 17.02 -2.96 5.70
CA ILE A 117 16.66 -1.72 5.01
C ILE A 117 17.04 -0.52 5.87
N GLN A 118 16.80 -0.56 7.18
CA GLN A 118 17.14 0.52 8.09
C GLN A 118 18.65 0.70 8.21
N LYS A 119 19.41 -0.41 8.34
CA LYS A 119 20.88 -0.37 8.35
C LYS A 119 21.45 0.17 7.03
N ARG A 120 20.82 -0.14 5.88
CA ARG A 120 21.23 0.38 4.58
C ARG A 120 20.96 1.87 4.40
N VAL A 121 19.93 2.41 5.05
CA VAL A 121 19.66 3.86 5.08
C VAL A 121 20.65 4.58 5.99
N GLU A 122 21.00 4.01 7.14
CA GLU A 122 22.00 4.55 8.06
C GLU A 122 23.40 4.52 7.42
N ASP A 123 23.76 3.45 6.71
CA ASP A 123 25.02 3.34 5.96
C ASP A 123 25.09 4.35 4.79
N LEU A 124 23.96 4.67 4.15
CA LEU A 124 23.90 5.67 3.07
C LEU A 124 23.94 7.12 3.60
N THR A 125 23.54 7.35 4.84
CA THR A 125 23.59 8.67 5.48
C THR A 125 24.91 8.94 6.20
N SER A 126 25.66 7.91 6.59
CA SER A 126 26.95 8.04 7.24
C SER A 126 28.13 8.27 6.27
N THR A 127 27.95 8.04 4.96
CA THR A 127 28.98 8.24 3.94
C THR A 127 29.04 9.62 3.30
N SER A 128 28.23 10.58 3.77
CA SER A 128 28.20 11.95 3.20
C SER A 128 28.98 12.98 4.02
N THR A 129 30.18 12.64 4.52
CA THR A 129 31.06 13.66 5.08
C THR A 129 32.53 13.33 4.77
N GLU A 130 32.87 13.33 3.49
CA GLU A 130 34.24 13.66 3.02
C GLU A 130 34.18 13.72 1.49
N MET A 131 33.95 14.92 0.95
CA MET A 131 34.29 15.19 -0.45
C MET A 131 35.81 15.31 -0.55
N PRO A 132 36.50 14.50 -1.37
CA PRO A 132 37.90 14.73 -1.66
C PRO A 132 38.01 16.07 -2.42
N THR A 133 38.74 17.00 -1.83
CA THR A 133 39.16 18.24 -2.50
C THR A 133 40.05 17.88 -3.69
N ARG A 134 39.53 18.02 -4.91
CA ARG A 134 40.32 17.95 -6.13
C ARG A 134 41.28 19.11 -6.17
N THR A 135 42.57 18.83 -6.15
CA THR A 135 43.61 19.78 -6.49
C THR A 135 43.64 20.05 -8.00
N PRO A 136 44.04 21.25 -8.46
CA PRO A 136 43.96 21.69 -9.85
C PRO A 136 44.92 21.00 -10.84
N ASP A 137 45.74 20.02 -10.41
CA ASP A 137 46.84 19.49 -11.22
C ASP A 137 46.55 18.18 -11.97
N ASP A 138 45.31 17.62 -11.93
CA ASP A 138 44.97 16.36 -12.61
C ASP A 138 44.41 16.53 -14.05
N CYS A 139 44.61 17.66 -14.67
CA CYS A 139 44.32 17.86 -16.10
C CYS A 139 45.61 17.92 -16.91
N ILE A 140 46.20 16.79 -17.31
CA ILE A 140 47.03 16.66 -18.54
C ILE A 140 47.36 15.15 -18.69
N HIS A 141 46.79 14.53 -19.70
CA HIS A 141 47.31 13.53 -20.61
C HIS A 141 46.20 12.62 -21.16
N VAL A 142 45.56 13.07 -22.20
CA VAL A 142 44.98 12.14 -23.19
C VAL A 142 45.83 12.27 -24.45
N SER A 143 46.77 11.35 -24.58
CA SER A 143 47.60 11.19 -25.79
C SER A 143 46.79 10.45 -26.84
N ALA A 144 46.70 11.06 -28.02
CA ALA A 144 46.21 10.43 -29.24
C ALA A 144 47.06 9.23 -29.62
N ARG A 145 46.42 8.10 -29.97
CA ARG A 145 46.98 7.10 -30.89
C ARG A 145 45.89 6.61 -31.84
N ASN A 146 46.15 6.85 -33.05
CA ASN A 146 45.71 6.27 -34.35
C ASN A 146 44.69 5.13 -34.26
#